data_63d8bdf3f16b1002fabadd9d9ba770ed
#
_entry.id   63d8bdf3f16b1002fabadd9d9ba770ed
#
_cell.length_a   1.000
_cell.length_b   1.000
_cell.length_c   1.000
_cell.angle_alpha   90.00
_cell.angle_beta   90.00
_cell.angle_gamma   90.00
#
_symmetry.space_group_name_H-M   'P 1'
#
loop_
_entity.id
_entity.type
_entity.pdbx_description
1 polymer ?
#
loop_
_entity_poly.entity_id
_entity_poly.type
_entity_poly.pdbx_seq_one_letter_code
_entity_poly.pdbx_strand_id
1 'polypeptide(L)'
;MNLVDYCVQIGGLLRVIDTKHSKIINQFYSPHNLTGPSINILLLLEKEGPLKVGEIGAELNMVDSNVSAVCSRLEKMELVSRVRMKEDQRVVQIQLTDAAHERMQHIRANVSDFQQLFVKNSSLEDLQVILEGLTKLEDVLDKVLKEKTQ
;
A
#
# COMPACT_ATOMS: atom_id res chain seq x y z
N MET A 1 -24.75 -24.72 3.90
CA MET A 1 -23.53 -24.04 4.35
C MET A 1 -23.90 -23.15 5.50
N ASN A 2 -23.29 -23.28 6.65
CA ASN A 2 -23.57 -22.43 7.83
C ASN A 2 -22.69 -21.17 7.82
N LEU A 3 -22.95 -20.23 8.76
CA LEU A 3 -22.20 -18.95 8.81
C LEU A 3 -20.70 -19.16 9.03
N VAL A 4 -20.29 -20.18 9.77
CA VAL A 4 -18.87 -20.47 10.01
C VAL A 4 -18.17 -20.95 8.74
N ASP A 5 -18.86 -21.72 7.90
CA ASP A 5 -18.32 -22.17 6.60
C ASP A 5 -18.03 -20.99 5.67
N TYR A 6 -18.90 -19.96 5.67
CA TYR A 6 -18.65 -18.72 4.92
C TYR A 6 -17.43 -17.97 5.44
N CYS A 7 -17.26 -17.86 6.76
CA CYS A 7 -16.08 -17.20 7.35
C CYS A 7 -14.78 -17.92 6.96
N VAL A 8 -14.76 -19.26 6.96
CA VAL A 8 -13.61 -20.06 6.54
C VAL A 8 -13.29 -19.84 5.06
N GLN A 9 -14.32 -19.80 4.20
CA GLN A 9 -14.13 -19.56 2.77
C GLN A 9 -13.62 -18.15 2.49
N ILE A 10 -14.17 -17.12 3.15
CA ILE A 10 -13.69 -15.73 3.03
C ILE A 10 -12.21 -15.65 3.43
N GLY A 11 -11.82 -16.22 4.58
CA GLY A 11 -10.43 -16.25 5.00
C GLY A 11 -9.49 -16.99 4.03
N GLY A 12 -10.00 -18.05 3.40
CA GLY A 12 -9.29 -18.76 2.33
C GLY A 12 -9.07 -17.91 1.09
N LEU A 13 -10.14 -17.25 0.63
CA LEU A 13 -10.10 -16.34 -0.54
C LEU A 13 -9.15 -15.16 -0.31
N LEU A 14 -9.18 -14.53 0.86
CA LEU A 14 -8.29 -13.41 1.18
C LEU A 14 -6.82 -13.80 1.02
N ARG A 15 -6.41 -14.98 1.55
CA ARG A 15 -5.04 -15.48 1.37
C ARG A 15 -4.66 -15.69 -0.09
N VAL A 16 -5.58 -16.26 -0.88
CA VAL A 16 -5.35 -16.51 -2.31
C VAL A 16 -5.26 -15.21 -3.08
N ILE A 17 -6.15 -14.25 -2.78
CA ILE A 17 -6.16 -12.91 -3.40
C ILE A 17 -4.85 -12.17 -3.09
N ASP A 18 -4.45 -12.13 -1.82
CA ASP A 18 -3.20 -11.48 -1.40
C ASP A 18 -1.99 -12.07 -2.12
N THR A 19 -1.90 -13.41 -2.18
CA THR A 19 -0.82 -14.11 -2.90
C THR A 19 -0.78 -13.76 -4.38
N LYS A 20 -1.94 -13.76 -5.06
CA LYS A 20 -2.03 -13.41 -6.49
C LYS A 20 -1.72 -11.94 -6.73
N HIS A 21 -2.29 -11.05 -5.93
CA HIS A 21 -2.05 -9.62 -6.00
C HIS A 21 -0.56 -9.30 -5.81
N SER A 22 0.06 -9.83 -4.75
CA SER A 22 1.50 -9.66 -4.48
C SER A 22 2.37 -10.17 -5.64
N LYS A 23 2.01 -11.31 -6.25
CA LYS A 23 2.73 -11.85 -7.41
C LYS A 23 2.66 -10.91 -8.61
N ILE A 24 1.48 -10.36 -8.90
CA ILE A 24 1.30 -9.42 -10.02
C ILE A 24 2.08 -8.14 -9.75
N ILE A 25 1.90 -7.53 -8.58
CA ILE A 25 2.64 -6.32 -8.19
C ILE A 25 4.15 -6.52 -8.32
N ASN A 26 4.67 -7.66 -7.84
CA ASN A 26 6.09 -7.95 -7.97
C ASN A 26 6.56 -8.06 -9.43
N GLN A 27 5.75 -8.58 -10.35
CA GLN A 27 6.10 -8.63 -11.77
C GLN A 27 6.28 -7.24 -12.38
N PHE A 28 5.45 -6.27 -11.98
CA PHE A 28 5.56 -4.88 -12.46
C PHE A 28 6.74 -4.11 -11.85
N TYR A 29 7.09 -4.39 -10.59
CA TYR A 29 8.04 -3.57 -9.84
C TYR A 29 9.38 -4.22 -9.54
N SER A 30 9.54 -5.54 -9.74
CA SER A 30 10.81 -6.22 -9.53
C SER A 30 11.96 -5.69 -10.40
N PRO A 31 11.74 -5.23 -11.65
CA PRO A 31 12.81 -4.62 -12.45
C PRO A 31 13.42 -3.36 -11.80
N HIS A 32 12.69 -2.73 -10.86
CA HIS A 32 13.13 -1.54 -10.15
C HIS A 32 13.61 -1.82 -8.71
N ASN A 33 13.66 -3.09 -8.29
CA ASN A 33 13.95 -3.50 -6.91
C ASN A 33 12.98 -2.91 -5.88
N LEU A 34 11.75 -2.60 -6.29
CA LEU A 34 10.70 -2.05 -5.44
C LEU A 34 9.69 -3.13 -5.06
N THR A 35 9.05 -2.95 -3.91
CA THR A 35 7.95 -3.79 -3.43
C THR A 35 6.67 -2.97 -3.36
N GLY A 36 5.50 -3.62 -3.27
CA GLY A 36 4.23 -2.93 -3.11
C GLY A 36 4.25 -1.85 -2.01
N PRO A 37 4.67 -2.17 -0.78
CA PRO A 37 4.82 -1.16 0.29
C PRO A 37 5.76 -0.01 -0.08
N SER A 38 6.86 -0.28 -0.79
CA SER A 38 7.77 0.78 -1.26
C SER A 38 7.08 1.74 -2.23
N ILE A 39 6.32 1.20 -3.17
CA ILE A 39 5.56 1.98 -4.14
C ILE A 39 4.50 2.84 -3.45
N ASN A 40 3.73 2.25 -2.52
CA ASN A 40 2.69 2.97 -1.79
C ASN A 40 3.27 4.15 -0.99
N ILE A 41 4.42 3.97 -0.34
CA ILE A 41 5.10 5.06 0.38
C ILE A 41 5.56 6.16 -0.60
N LEU A 42 6.16 5.80 -1.73
CA LEU A 42 6.61 6.78 -2.73
C LEU A 42 5.45 7.57 -3.32
N LEU A 43 4.35 6.91 -3.67
CA LEU A 43 3.14 7.56 -4.19
C LEU A 43 2.49 8.47 -3.15
N LEU A 44 2.44 8.04 -1.88
CA LEU A 44 1.93 8.86 -0.79
C LEU A 44 2.77 10.13 -0.58
N LEU A 45 4.11 9.99 -0.54
CA LEU A 45 5.02 11.12 -0.40
C LEU A 45 4.98 12.07 -1.61
N GLU A 46 4.71 11.56 -2.80
CA GLU A 46 4.52 12.39 -4.00
C GLU A 46 3.25 13.24 -3.89
N LYS A 47 2.18 12.66 -3.35
CA LYS A 47 0.87 13.31 -3.22
C LYS A 47 0.84 14.31 -2.06
N GLU A 48 1.31 13.92 -0.89
CA GLU A 48 1.15 14.67 0.36
C GLU A 48 2.39 15.48 0.75
N GLY A 49 3.55 15.21 0.12
CA GLY A 49 4.83 15.81 0.51
C GLY A 49 5.51 15.08 1.68
N PRO A 50 6.41 15.75 2.42
CA PRO A 50 7.14 15.16 3.53
C PRO A 50 6.23 14.75 4.68
N LEU A 51 6.36 13.50 5.16
CA LEU A 51 5.55 12.92 6.24
C LEU A 51 6.42 12.26 7.31
N LYS A 52 5.92 12.21 8.55
CA LYS A 52 6.52 11.41 9.63
C LYS A 52 6.20 9.93 9.43
N VAL A 53 7.02 9.05 10.01
CA VAL A 53 6.80 7.60 9.96
C VAL A 53 5.41 7.21 10.44
N GLY A 54 4.93 7.77 11.55
CA GLY A 54 3.60 7.48 12.07
C GLY A 54 2.46 7.98 11.18
N GLU A 55 2.65 9.12 10.47
CA GLU A 55 1.68 9.62 9.49
C GLU A 55 1.59 8.68 8.28
N ILE A 56 2.73 8.21 7.77
CA ILE A 56 2.78 7.21 6.69
C ILE A 56 2.10 5.90 7.15
N GLY A 57 2.38 5.47 8.38
CA GLY A 57 1.76 4.26 8.94
C GLY A 57 0.24 4.36 9.04
N ALA A 58 -0.27 5.49 9.51
CA ALA A 58 -1.71 5.75 9.60
C ALA A 58 -2.39 5.73 8.22
N GLU A 59 -1.82 6.45 7.23
CA GLU A 59 -2.39 6.53 5.88
C GLU A 59 -2.36 5.19 5.13
N LEU A 60 -1.33 4.36 5.34
CA LEU A 60 -1.16 3.09 4.63
C LEU A 60 -1.58 1.86 5.44
N ASN A 61 -2.17 2.04 6.63
CA ASN A 61 -2.50 0.94 7.57
C ASN A 61 -1.28 0.04 7.85
N MET A 62 -0.12 0.64 8.05
CA MET A 62 1.14 -0.05 8.34
C MET A 62 1.64 0.26 9.74
N VAL A 63 2.21 -0.73 10.42
CA VAL A 63 2.90 -0.48 11.70
C VAL A 63 4.21 0.28 11.48
N ASP A 64 4.57 1.18 12.39
CA ASP A 64 5.72 2.09 12.28
C ASP A 64 7.05 1.37 12.03
N SER A 65 7.24 0.18 12.62
CA SER A 65 8.43 -0.64 12.39
C SER A 65 8.58 -1.08 10.93
N ASN A 66 7.47 -1.45 10.29
CA ASN A 66 7.45 -1.81 8.87
C ASN A 66 7.71 -0.59 7.99
N VAL A 67 7.07 0.54 8.28
CA VAL A 67 7.33 1.81 7.57
C VAL A 67 8.80 2.18 7.67
N SER A 68 9.38 2.14 8.88
CA SER A 68 10.79 2.45 9.12
C SER A 68 11.73 1.54 8.34
N ALA A 69 11.44 0.23 8.28
CA ALA A 69 12.23 -0.74 7.52
C ALA A 69 12.17 -0.47 6.01
N VAL A 70 10.97 -0.17 5.47
CA VAL A 70 10.79 0.16 4.05
C VAL A 70 11.49 1.48 3.73
N CYS A 71 11.30 2.53 4.54
CA CYS A 71 11.97 3.81 4.36
C CYS A 71 13.50 3.69 4.39
N SER A 72 14.06 2.88 5.30
CA SER A 72 15.51 2.64 5.35
C SER A 72 16.05 1.97 4.09
N ARG A 73 15.26 1.09 3.46
CA ARG A 73 15.62 0.51 2.17
C ARG A 73 15.51 1.53 1.03
N LEU A 74 14.46 2.34 1.00
CA LEU A 74 14.28 3.41 0.02
C LEU A 74 15.38 4.48 0.13
N GLU A 75 15.83 4.77 1.36
CA GLU A 75 16.94 5.67 1.63
C GLU A 75 18.29 5.13 1.08
N LYS A 76 18.56 3.83 1.23
CA LYS A 76 19.71 3.16 0.61
C LYS A 76 19.65 3.16 -0.93
N MET A 77 18.46 3.26 -1.50
CA MET A 77 18.23 3.40 -2.94
C MET A 77 18.22 4.87 -3.40
N GLU A 78 18.50 5.80 -2.49
CA GLU A 78 18.49 7.25 -2.73
C GLU A 78 17.14 7.80 -3.22
N LEU A 79 16.03 7.12 -2.91
CA LEU A 79 14.68 7.55 -3.33
C LEU A 79 13.99 8.40 -2.28
N VAL A 80 14.35 8.26 -1.02
CA VAL A 80 13.87 9.12 0.07
C VAL A 80 15.03 9.59 0.92
N SER A 81 14.83 10.69 1.63
CA SER A 81 15.75 11.22 2.62
C SER A 81 15.01 11.52 3.92
N ARG A 82 15.76 11.49 5.05
CA ARG A 82 15.27 11.90 6.36
C ARG A 82 15.67 13.34 6.62
N VAL A 83 14.70 14.20 6.84
CA VAL A 83 14.92 15.61 7.10
C VAL A 83 14.39 15.98 8.48
N ARG A 84 15.17 16.72 9.24
CA ARG A 84 14.72 17.29 10.52
C ARG A 84 13.98 18.58 10.26
N MET A 85 12.85 18.77 10.93
CA MET A 85 12.10 20.03 10.82
C MET A 85 12.89 21.17 11.41
N LYS A 86 12.82 22.35 10.76
CA LYS A 86 13.50 23.57 11.24
C LYS A 86 12.93 24.06 12.57
N GLU A 87 11.63 23.91 12.75
CA GLU A 87 10.89 24.35 13.94
C GLU A 87 11.10 23.41 15.15
N ASP A 88 11.28 22.13 14.90
CA ASP A 88 11.59 21.13 15.93
C ASP A 88 12.53 20.05 15.38
N GLN A 89 13.78 20.14 15.72
CA GLN A 89 14.83 19.22 15.28
C GLN A 89 14.67 17.78 15.80
N ARG A 90 13.75 17.53 16.73
CA ARG A 90 13.41 16.19 17.22
C ARG A 90 12.47 15.48 16.24
N VAL A 91 11.77 16.24 15.41
CA VAL A 91 10.84 15.70 14.42
C VAL A 91 11.58 15.40 13.13
N VAL A 92 11.53 14.13 12.72
CA VAL A 92 12.09 13.62 11.47
C VAL A 92 10.96 13.31 10.49
N GLN A 93 11.04 13.87 9.30
CA GLN A 93 10.15 13.57 8.18
C GLN A 93 10.89 12.81 7.09
N ILE A 94 10.15 11.98 6.37
CA ILE A 94 10.58 11.29 5.16
C ILE A 94 10.11 12.13 3.98
N GLN A 95 10.99 12.40 3.02
CA GLN A 95 10.66 13.11 1.78
C GLN A 95 11.28 12.42 0.58
N LEU A 96 10.70 12.65 -0.60
CA LEU A 96 11.29 12.22 -1.87
C LEU A 96 12.58 13.00 -2.15
N THR A 97 13.53 12.33 -2.80
CA THR A 97 14.72 12.99 -3.37
C THR A 97 14.46 13.42 -4.81
N ASP A 98 15.36 14.24 -5.39
CA ASP A 98 15.28 14.61 -6.81
C ASP A 98 15.39 13.37 -7.71
N ALA A 99 16.23 12.40 -7.35
CA ALA A 99 16.34 11.12 -8.06
C ALA A 99 15.04 10.30 -8.03
N ALA A 100 14.24 10.43 -6.96
CA ALA A 100 12.94 9.79 -6.88
C ALA A 100 11.96 10.38 -7.90
N HIS A 101 11.96 11.68 -8.10
CA HIS A 101 11.05 12.33 -9.05
C HIS A 101 11.22 11.81 -10.48
N GLU A 102 12.44 11.53 -10.92
CA GLU A 102 12.70 10.90 -12.22
C GLU A 102 12.13 9.48 -12.28
N ARG A 103 12.34 8.68 -11.23
CA ARG A 103 11.80 7.31 -11.14
C ARG A 103 10.29 7.25 -11.02
N MET A 104 9.66 8.26 -10.44
CA MET A 104 8.20 8.32 -10.29
C MET A 104 7.46 8.28 -11.64
N GLN A 105 8.04 8.79 -12.72
CA GLN A 105 7.43 8.68 -14.05
C GLN A 105 7.28 7.21 -14.48
N HIS A 106 8.33 6.39 -14.29
CA HIS A 106 8.29 4.95 -14.61
C HIS A 106 7.34 4.19 -13.66
N ILE A 107 7.32 4.55 -12.38
CA ILE A 107 6.40 3.95 -11.40
C ILE A 107 4.95 4.22 -11.81
N ARG A 108 4.60 5.45 -12.17
CA ARG A 108 3.25 5.79 -12.62
C ARG A 108 2.86 5.06 -13.92
N ALA A 109 3.77 4.94 -14.86
CA ALA A 109 3.53 4.15 -16.07
C ALA A 109 3.18 2.69 -15.72
N ASN A 110 3.95 2.05 -14.86
CA ASN A 110 3.68 0.68 -14.41
C ASN A 110 2.35 0.54 -13.64
N VAL A 111 1.98 1.53 -12.81
CA VAL A 111 0.67 1.57 -12.14
C VAL A 111 -0.45 1.66 -13.18
N SER A 112 -0.29 2.52 -14.20
CA SER A 112 -1.26 2.65 -15.28
C SER A 112 -1.40 1.35 -16.08
N ASP A 113 -0.30 0.69 -16.41
CA ASP A 113 -0.31 -0.59 -17.13
C ASP A 113 -1.03 -1.69 -16.33
N PHE A 114 -0.79 -1.76 -15.02
CA PHE A 114 -1.51 -2.66 -14.14
C PHE A 114 -3.02 -2.37 -14.13
N GLN A 115 -3.40 -1.09 -14.01
CA GLN A 115 -4.81 -0.68 -14.03
C GLN A 115 -5.47 -1.05 -15.35
N GLN A 116 -4.80 -0.82 -16.48
CA GLN A 116 -5.31 -1.18 -17.80
C GLN A 116 -5.51 -2.70 -17.95
N LEU A 117 -4.58 -3.51 -17.45
CA LEU A 117 -4.75 -4.97 -17.43
C LEU A 117 -5.93 -5.41 -16.58
N PHE A 118 -6.14 -4.76 -15.43
CA PHE A 118 -7.26 -5.05 -14.56
C PHE A 118 -8.59 -4.74 -15.25
N VAL A 119 -8.69 -3.54 -15.86
CA VAL A 119 -9.89 -3.11 -16.61
C VAL A 119 -10.15 -4.02 -17.83
N LYS A 120 -9.10 -4.43 -18.55
CA LYS A 120 -9.23 -5.32 -19.71
C LYS A 120 -9.80 -6.70 -19.36
N ASN A 121 -9.58 -7.17 -18.14
CA ASN A 121 -9.98 -8.50 -17.68
C ASN A 121 -11.22 -8.49 -16.77
N SER A 122 -11.94 -7.38 -16.67
CA SER A 122 -13.15 -7.24 -15.86
C SER A 122 -14.19 -6.39 -16.56
N SER A 123 -15.47 -6.63 -16.27
CA SER A 123 -16.55 -5.74 -16.64
C SER A 123 -16.77 -4.66 -15.57
N LEU A 124 -17.48 -3.58 -15.91
CA LEU A 124 -17.88 -2.59 -14.91
C LEU A 124 -18.73 -3.21 -13.79
N GLU A 125 -19.62 -4.14 -14.15
CA GLU A 125 -20.46 -4.85 -13.19
C GLU A 125 -19.62 -5.70 -12.23
N ASP A 126 -18.62 -6.44 -12.73
CA ASP A 126 -17.69 -7.20 -11.89
C ASP A 126 -16.96 -6.30 -10.90
N LEU A 127 -16.47 -5.14 -11.36
CA LEU A 127 -15.76 -4.19 -10.52
C LEU A 127 -16.66 -3.61 -9.42
N GLN A 128 -17.91 -3.30 -9.73
CA GLN A 128 -18.88 -2.82 -8.76
C GLN A 128 -19.17 -3.87 -7.68
N VAL A 129 -19.46 -5.11 -8.09
CA VAL A 129 -19.71 -6.22 -7.14
C VAL A 129 -18.51 -6.50 -6.25
N ILE A 130 -17.30 -6.50 -6.82
CA ILE A 130 -16.08 -6.69 -6.06
C ILE A 130 -15.89 -5.57 -5.03
N LEU A 131 -16.07 -4.31 -5.45
CA LEU A 131 -15.93 -3.15 -4.57
C LEU A 131 -16.93 -3.19 -3.41
N GLU A 132 -18.20 -3.45 -3.71
CA GLU A 132 -19.25 -3.60 -2.67
C GLU A 132 -18.93 -4.73 -1.68
N GLY A 133 -18.47 -5.88 -2.17
CA GLY A 133 -18.12 -7.01 -1.34
C GLY A 133 -16.93 -6.73 -0.43
N LEU A 134 -15.89 -6.08 -0.96
CA LEU A 134 -14.70 -5.70 -0.18
C LEU A 134 -15.03 -4.62 0.86
N THR A 135 -15.82 -3.61 0.53
CA THR A 135 -16.26 -2.58 1.48
C THR A 135 -17.06 -3.19 2.64
N LYS A 136 -17.99 -4.11 2.32
CA LYS A 136 -18.73 -4.84 3.37
C LYS A 136 -17.82 -5.67 4.26
N LEU A 137 -16.80 -6.30 3.68
CA LEU A 137 -15.84 -7.09 4.45
C LEU A 137 -15.01 -6.21 5.37
N GLU A 138 -14.55 -5.05 4.89
CA GLU A 138 -13.83 -4.05 5.68
C GLU A 138 -14.67 -3.62 6.90
N ASP A 139 -15.95 -3.25 6.70
CA ASP A 139 -16.87 -2.88 7.77
C ASP A 139 -17.05 -3.98 8.83
N VAL A 140 -17.08 -5.25 8.42
CA VAL A 140 -17.18 -6.40 9.33
C VAL A 140 -15.90 -6.55 10.13
N LEU A 141 -14.74 -6.46 9.49
CA LEU A 141 -13.44 -6.57 10.16
C LEU A 141 -13.24 -5.44 11.18
N ASP A 142 -13.65 -4.22 10.86
CA ASP A 142 -13.60 -3.08 11.78
C ASP A 142 -14.43 -3.30 13.04
N LYS A 143 -15.63 -3.89 12.90
CA LYS A 143 -16.46 -4.25 14.05
C LYS A 143 -15.78 -5.29 14.93
N VAL A 144 -15.20 -6.33 14.33
CA VAL A 144 -14.48 -7.38 15.06
C VAL A 144 -13.26 -6.81 15.80
N LEU A 145 -12.52 -5.89 15.19
CA LEU A 145 -11.38 -5.23 15.82
C LEU A 145 -11.80 -4.40 17.04
N LYS A 146 -12.89 -3.63 16.93
CA LYS A 146 -13.45 -2.83 18.03
C LYS A 146 -13.90 -3.69 19.21
N GLU A 147 -14.51 -4.85 18.96
CA GLU A 147 -14.94 -5.78 20.03
C GLU A 147 -13.77 -6.42 20.78
N LYS A 148 -12.62 -6.62 20.13
CA LYS A 148 -11.41 -7.19 20.77
C LYS A 148 -10.59 -6.17 21.56
N THR A 149 -10.86 -4.88 21.40
CA THR A 149 -10.10 -3.79 22.07
C THR A 149 -10.82 -3.32 23.36
N GLN A 150 -11.99 -3.86 23.66
CA GLN A 150 -12.73 -3.71 24.94
C GLN A 150 -12.45 -4.88 25.86
#